data_a012afac9dff71a33fc6dcef4383a5a8
#
_entry.id   a012afac9dff71a33fc6dcef4383a5a8
#
_cell.length_a   1.000
_cell.length_b   1.000
_cell.length_c   1.000
_cell.angle_alpha   90.00
_cell.angle_beta   90.00
_cell.angle_gamma   90.00
#
_symmetry.space_group_name_H-M   'P 1'
#
loop_
_entity.id
_entity.type
_entity.pdbx_description
1 polymer ?
#
loop_
_entity_poly.entity_id
_entity_poly.type
_entity_poly.pdbx_seq_one_letter_code
_entity_poly.pdbx_strand_id
1 'polypeptide(L)'
;DHGALPAGWIAPWVERSWQRCLHLGLAPQQAVAFDTVSPQHMQRTLDANQRLVQTARPILEKLGRAIVNTRYFAILTNRDGVVVDTSGAIDRSDPRADLITRIGTDLSERSVGTTAIGMALGELQPVWLHRGEHFFANTAVYSCAGAPLLGPDGDCVGMLDLTGIDAVERPELKHLVTQTASRIENALVLAQAHSLMVRLNWPGNTLGSDADGIVCLDADGWITAANPIARQMVPQLGTRHRAPGPTTANPAPVHVSEVFGIAFELLFDAVHRSEPVLDIP
;
A
#
# COMPACT_ATOMS: atom_id res chain seq x y z
N ASP A 1 25.53 -26.12 14.01
CA ASP A 1 25.39 -26.21 12.54
C ASP A 1 24.04 -25.61 12.16
N HIS A 2 24.03 -24.32 11.88
CA HIS A 2 22.87 -23.67 11.26
C HIS A 2 22.94 -24.05 9.79
N GLY A 3 22.20 -25.10 9.40
CA GLY A 3 22.08 -25.52 8.02
C GLY A 3 21.51 -24.38 7.18
N ALA A 4 22.38 -23.73 6.41
CA ALA A 4 21.94 -22.79 5.38
C ALA A 4 21.01 -23.55 4.44
N LEU A 5 19.78 -23.07 4.30
CA LEU A 5 18.85 -23.60 3.30
C LEU A 5 19.48 -23.45 1.92
N PRO A 6 19.30 -24.43 1.00
CA PRO A 6 19.86 -24.32 -0.34
C PRO A 6 19.41 -23.02 -1.01
N ALA A 7 20.35 -22.29 -1.61
CA ALA A 7 20.06 -21.08 -2.34
C ALA A 7 18.98 -21.32 -3.41
N GLY A 8 17.90 -20.54 -3.38
CA GLY A 8 16.79 -20.62 -4.35
C GLY A 8 15.48 -21.18 -3.84
N TRP A 9 15.38 -21.62 -2.58
CA TRP A 9 14.14 -22.15 -1.99
C TRP A 9 13.26 -21.08 -1.35
N ILE A 10 13.81 -19.92 -1.05
CA ILE A 10 13.13 -18.79 -0.43
C ILE A 10 13.25 -17.58 -1.35
N ALA A 11 12.18 -16.82 -1.51
CA ALA A 11 12.21 -15.60 -2.30
C ALA A 11 13.25 -14.59 -1.70
N PRO A 12 14.03 -13.88 -2.53
CA PRO A 12 15.11 -13.00 -2.05
C PRO A 12 14.65 -11.93 -1.05
N TRP A 13 13.42 -11.46 -1.16
CA TRP A 13 12.85 -10.48 -0.23
C TRP A 13 12.55 -11.10 1.16
N VAL A 14 12.17 -12.38 1.23
CA VAL A 14 12.01 -13.10 2.52
C VAL A 14 13.36 -13.22 3.22
N GLU A 15 14.40 -13.58 2.49
CA GLU A 15 15.75 -13.69 3.03
C GLU A 15 16.23 -12.33 3.58
N ARG A 16 16.03 -11.24 2.83
CA ARG A 16 16.36 -9.90 3.32
C ARG A 16 15.61 -9.52 4.60
N SER A 17 14.32 -9.85 4.65
CA SER A 17 13.51 -9.61 5.84
C SER A 17 14.00 -10.41 7.04
N TRP A 18 14.32 -11.68 6.86
CA TRP A 18 14.90 -12.50 7.92
C TRP A 18 16.23 -11.95 8.43
N GLN A 19 17.09 -11.47 7.52
CA GLN A 19 18.34 -10.82 7.89
C GLN A 19 18.10 -9.55 8.72
N ARG A 20 17.12 -8.72 8.35
CA ARG A 20 16.74 -7.54 9.14
C ARG A 20 16.25 -7.93 10.53
N CYS A 21 15.41 -8.96 10.65
CA CYS A 21 14.94 -9.49 11.94
C CYS A 21 16.12 -9.94 12.83
N LEU A 22 17.07 -10.69 12.27
CA LEU A 22 18.26 -11.12 13.01
C LEU A 22 19.13 -9.94 13.47
N HIS A 23 19.30 -8.91 12.63
CA HIS A 23 20.02 -7.68 13.00
C HIS A 23 19.30 -6.87 14.08
N LEU A 24 17.97 -6.96 14.18
CA LEU A 24 17.19 -6.40 15.29
C LEU A 24 17.30 -7.21 16.59
N GLY A 25 18.02 -8.32 16.58
CA GLY A 25 18.20 -9.20 17.75
C GLY A 25 17.03 -10.15 18.00
N LEU A 26 16.13 -10.30 17.01
CA LEU A 26 15.02 -11.25 17.11
C LEU A 26 15.52 -12.68 16.90
N ALA A 27 14.91 -13.65 17.60
CA ALA A 27 15.22 -15.07 17.43
C ALA A 27 13.96 -15.85 17.01
N PRO A 28 14.04 -16.74 16.00
CA PRO A 28 12.86 -17.44 15.45
C PRO A 28 12.07 -18.27 16.46
N GLN A 29 12.71 -18.69 17.56
CA GLN A 29 12.11 -19.48 18.64
C GLN A 29 11.34 -18.63 19.64
N GLN A 30 11.47 -17.31 19.62
CA GLN A 30 10.67 -16.42 20.44
C GLN A 30 9.21 -16.44 19.95
N ALA A 31 8.28 -16.31 20.90
CA ALA A 31 6.89 -16.10 20.56
C ALA A 31 6.61 -14.60 20.45
N VAL A 32 5.88 -14.20 19.39
CA VAL A 32 5.36 -12.84 19.30
C VAL A 32 4.34 -12.65 20.42
N ALA A 33 4.51 -11.57 21.20
CA ALA A 33 3.52 -11.08 22.14
C ALA A 33 2.93 -9.78 21.57
N PHE A 34 1.61 -9.76 21.40
CA PHE A 34 0.92 -8.54 20.97
C PHE A 34 0.56 -7.71 22.18
N ASP A 35 0.93 -6.45 22.20
CA ASP A 35 0.61 -5.52 23.28
C ASP A 35 -0.88 -5.22 23.33
N THR A 36 -1.37 -4.95 24.55
CA THR A 36 -2.73 -4.48 24.74
C THR A 36 -2.86 -3.04 24.27
N VAL A 37 -3.72 -2.82 23.27
CA VAL A 37 -3.99 -1.48 22.75
C VAL A 37 -4.97 -0.73 23.65
N SER A 38 -4.54 0.39 24.22
CA SER A 38 -5.43 1.24 25.03
C SER A 38 -6.42 2.02 24.13
N PRO A 39 -7.64 2.34 24.63
CA PRO A 39 -8.61 3.15 23.89
C PRO A 39 -8.05 4.50 23.44
N GLN A 40 -7.17 5.12 24.24
CA GLN A 40 -6.52 6.38 23.90
C GLN A 40 -5.53 6.22 22.74
N HIS A 41 -4.77 5.12 22.72
CA HIS A 41 -3.84 4.82 21.62
C HIS A 41 -4.62 4.56 20.33
N MET A 42 -5.68 3.76 20.41
CA MET A 42 -6.58 3.50 19.29
C MET A 42 -7.13 4.80 18.69
N GLN A 43 -7.65 5.71 19.54
CA GLN A 43 -8.19 6.98 19.07
C GLN A 43 -7.13 7.85 18.38
N ARG A 44 -5.94 7.98 18.98
CA ARG A 44 -4.82 8.73 18.37
C ARG A 44 -4.41 8.16 17.01
N THR A 45 -4.37 6.84 16.89
CA THR A 45 -4.05 6.15 15.64
C THR A 45 -5.10 6.47 14.57
N LEU A 46 -6.39 6.42 14.91
CA LEU A 46 -7.47 6.76 13.98
C LEU A 46 -7.42 8.23 13.56
N ASP A 47 -7.23 9.15 14.51
CA ASP A 47 -7.17 10.59 14.23
C ASP A 47 -5.99 10.93 13.30
N ALA A 48 -4.81 10.35 13.56
CA ALA A 48 -3.62 10.58 12.76
C ALA A 48 -3.72 10.00 11.33
N ASN A 49 -4.58 8.99 11.12
CA ASN A 49 -4.73 8.31 9.83
C ASN A 49 -6.13 8.50 9.22
N GLN A 50 -6.89 9.48 9.70
CA GLN A 50 -8.30 9.71 9.32
C GLN A 50 -8.49 9.74 7.80
N ARG A 51 -7.62 10.46 7.08
CA ARG A 51 -7.70 10.60 5.63
C ARG A 51 -7.52 9.27 4.91
N LEU A 52 -6.50 8.50 5.29
CA LEU A 52 -6.26 7.16 4.73
C LEU A 52 -7.46 6.25 4.96
N VAL A 53 -7.94 6.18 6.21
CA VAL A 53 -9.06 5.33 6.61
C VAL A 53 -10.34 5.72 5.87
N GLN A 54 -10.72 7.01 5.86
CA GLN A 54 -11.94 7.47 5.21
C GLN A 54 -11.93 7.19 3.69
N THR A 55 -10.79 7.41 3.04
CA THR A 55 -10.64 7.20 1.60
C THR A 55 -10.64 5.71 1.25
N ALA A 56 -9.97 4.87 2.05
CA ALA A 56 -9.84 3.45 1.76
C ALA A 56 -11.09 2.64 2.13
N ARG A 57 -11.85 3.06 3.14
CA ARG A 57 -12.97 2.29 3.71
C ARG A 57 -13.99 1.76 2.71
N PRO A 58 -14.53 2.54 1.76
CA PRO A 58 -15.50 2.02 0.78
C PRO A 58 -14.91 0.91 -0.11
N ILE A 59 -13.61 1.01 -0.41
CA ILE A 59 -12.88 0.04 -1.24
C ILE A 59 -12.61 -1.22 -0.41
N LEU A 60 -12.19 -1.05 0.86
CA LEU A 60 -11.98 -2.15 1.79
C LEU A 60 -13.25 -2.96 2.04
N GLU A 61 -14.39 -2.31 2.24
CA GLU A 61 -15.68 -2.98 2.44
C GLU A 61 -16.09 -3.80 1.21
N LYS A 62 -15.84 -3.25 0.01
CA LYS A 62 -16.08 -3.98 -1.24
C LYS A 62 -15.16 -5.19 -1.36
N LEU A 63 -13.88 -5.04 -1.02
CA LEU A 63 -12.91 -6.13 -0.96
C LEU A 63 -13.34 -7.20 0.04
N GLY A 64 -13.70 -6.83 1.27
CA GLY A 64 -14.14 -7.74 2.31
C GLY A 64 -15.35 -8.60 1.89
N ARG A 65 -16.30 -8.00 1.17
CA ARG A 65 -17.42 -8.76 0.58
C ARG A 65 -16.97 -9.73 -0.52
N ALA A 66 -16.01 -9.35 -1.34
CA ALA A 66 -15.51 -10.18 -2.42
C ALA A 66 -14.76 -11.43 -1.92
N ILE A 67 -14.08 -11.32 -0.77
CA ILE A 67 -13.26 -12.40 -0.21
C ILE A 67 -13.95 -13.22 0.89
N VAL A 68 -15.23 -12.96 1.20
CA VAL A 68 -15.94 -13.56 2.35
C VAL A 68 -15.85 -15.08 2.43
N ASN A 69 -15.81 -15.77 1.30
CA ASN A 69 -15.76 -17.23 1.21
C ASN A 69 -14.34 -17.79 1.13
N THR A 70 -13.30 -16.97 1.24
CA THR A 70 -11.91 -17.41 1.06
C THR A 70 -11.21 -17.77 2.36
N ARG A 71 -11.81 -17.48 3.53
CA ARG A 71 -11.19 -17.51 4.86
C ARG A 71 -10.03 -16.51 5.02
N TYR A 72 -9.96 -15.51 4.15
CA TYR A 72 -9.07 -14.36 4.27
C TYR A 72 -9.86 -13.12 4.66
N PHE A 73 -9.21 -12.20 5.33
CA PHE A 73 -9.72 -10.88 5.68
C PHE A 73 -8.68 -9.81 5.38
N ALA A 74 -9.11 -8.57 5.29
CA ALA A 74 -8.25 -7.45 4.96
C ALA A 74 -7.82 -6.69 6.22
N ILE A 75 -6.55 -6.31 6.27
CA ILE A 75 -5.95 -5.41 7.25
C ILE A 75 -5.35 -4.21 6.51
N LEU A 76 -5.72 -3.00 6.92
CA LEU A 76 -5.09 -1.77 6.47
C LEU A 76 -4.17 -1.27 7.58
N THR A 77 -2.92 -0.97 7.25
CA THR A 77 -1.99 -0.35 8.19
C THR A 77 -1.55 1.02 7.69
N ASN A 78 -1.04 1.85 8.61
CA ASN A 78 -0.30 3.05 8.25
C ASN A 78 1.13 2.69 7.81
N ARG A 79 1.92 3.72 7.49
CA ARG A 79 3.32 3.58 7.06
C ARG A 79 4.26 2.93 8.07
N ASP A 80 3.87 2.93 9.35
CA ASP A 80 4.65 2.35 10.45
C ASP A 80 4.27 0.89 10.74
N GLY A 81 3.31 0.32 9.97
CA GLY A 81 2.81 -1.04 10.17
C GLY A 81 1.74 -1.17 11.25
N VAL A 82 1.20 -0.05 11.74
CA VAL A 82 0.16 -0.03 12.77
C VAL A 82 -1.23 -0.17 12.12
N VAL A 83 -2.05 -1.09 12.62
CA VAL A 83 -3.40 -1.35 12.12
C VAL A 83 -4.30 -0.13 12.28
N VAL A 84 -4.93 0.30 11.18
CA VAL A 84 -5.83 1.48 11.15
C VAL A 84 -7.26 1.15 10.70
N ASP A 85 -7.46 0.07 9.92
CA ASP A 85 -8.80 -0.43 9.55
C ASP A 85 -8.75 -1.91 9.19
N THR A 86 -9.90 -2.59 9.21
CA THR A 86 -10.01 -4.00 8.86
C THR A 86 -11.34 -4.28 8.18
N SER A 87 -11.39 -5.28 7.30
CA SER A 87 -12.63 -5.68 6.61
C SER A 87 -12.65 -7.17 6.27
N GLY A 88 -13.84 -7.74 6.15
CA GLY A 88 -14.06 -9.14 5.81
C GLY A 88 -14.58 -9.98 6.97
N ALA A 89 -14.62 -11.30 6.80
CA ALA A 89 -15.12 -12.25 7.79
C ALA A 89 -14.02 -12.55 8.82
N ILE A 90 -13.94 -11.74 9.87
CA ILE A 90 -12.98 -11.89 10.97
C ILE A 90 -13.65 -12.66 12.11
N ASP A 91 -13.13 -13.85 12.42
CA ASP A 91 -13.56 -14.60 13.61
C ASP A 91 -12.92 -14.02 14.86
N ARG A 92 -13.68 -13.19 15.56
CA ARG A 92 -13.25 -12.56 16.82
C ARG A 92 -13.14 -13.53 18.00
N SER A 93 -13.64 -14.75 17.85
CA SER A 93 -13.49 -15.79 18.89
C SER A 93 -12.12 -16.50 18.77
N ASP A 94 -11.47 -16.41 17.61
CA ASP A 94 -10.08 -16.84 17.45
C ASP A 94 -9.12 -15.75 17.94
N PRO A 95 -8.39 -15.99 19.05
CA PRO A 95 -7.46 -14.99 19.59
C PRO A 95 -6.40 -14.54 18.57
N ARG A 96 -6.03 -15.39 17.64
CA ARG A 96 -5.03 -15.10 16.59
C ARG A 96 -5.56 -14.05 15.60
N ALA A 97 -6.85 -14.12 15.24
CA ALA A 97 -7.49 -13.13 14.39
C ALA A 97 -7.78 -11.84 15.16
N ASP A 98 -8.31 -11.95 16.39
CA ASP A 98 -8.68 -10.80 17.21
C ASP A 98 -7.47 -9.90 17.50
N LEU A 99 -6.32 -10.47 17.86
CA LEU A 99 -5.11 -9.73 18.21
C LEU A 99 -4.58 -8.89 17.05
N ILE A 100 -4.43 -9.49 15.87
CA ILE A 100 -3.83 -8.81 14.70
C ILE A 100 -4.79 -7.85 14.00
N THR A 101 -6.08 -7.84 14.35
CA THR A 101 -7.10 -6.97 13.74
C THR A 101 -7.55 -5.83 14.65
N ARG A 102 -6.94 -5.67 15.82
CA ARG A 102 -7.24 -4.54 16.71
C ARG A 102 -6.59 -3.27 16.17
N ILE A 103 -7.37 -2.22 16.07
CA ILE A 103 -6.85 -0.90 15.68
C ILE A 103 -5.78 -0.45 16.67
N GLY A 104 -4.64 0.00 16.16
CA GLY A 104 -3.48 0.42 16.95
C GLY A 104 -2.48 -0.70 17.24
N THR A 105 -2.75 -1.96 16.85
CA THR A 105 -1.76 -3.04 16.96
C THR A 105 -0.59 -2.78 16.01
N ASP A 106 0.64 -2.87 16.55
CA ASP A 106 1.87 -2.76 15.78
C ASP A 106 2.22 -4.11 15.15
N LEU A 107 2.12 -4.18 13.82
CA LEU A 107 2.49 -5.33 12.99
C LEU A 107 3.75 -5.07 12.17
N SER A 108 4.57 -4.11 12.59
CA SER A 108 5.86 -3.83 11.95
C SER A 108 6.83 -5.02 12.09
N GLU A 109 7.81 -5.08 11.20
CA GLU A 109 8.84 -6.12 11.21
C GLU A 109 9.62 -6.16 12.54
N ARG A 110 9.76 -5.01 13.22
CA ARG A 110 10.38 -4.89 14.55
C ARG A 110 9.58 -5.61 15.63
N SER A 111 8.25 -5.54 15.56
CA SER A 111 7.35 -6.08 16.59
C SER A 111 7.00 -7.53 16.35
N VAL A 112 6.77 -7.92 15.09
CA VAL A 112 6.22 -9.24 14.76
C VAL A 112 7.09 -10.03 13.77
N GLY A 113 8.31 -9.58 13.50
CA GLY A 113 9.23 -10.24 12.57
C GLY A 113 8.74 -10.16 11.12
N THR A 114 9.22 -11.08 10.29
CA THR A 114 8.85 -11.16 8.88
C THR A 114 7.37 -11.49 8.72
N THR A 115 6.63 -10.55 8.15
CA THR A 115 5.23 -10.66 7.73
C THR A 115 5.07 -9.98 6.37
N ALA A 116 3.94 -10.19 5.67
CA ALA A 116 3.67 -9.45 4.45
C ALA A 116 3.60 -7.93 4.69
N ILE A 117 3.16 -7.51 5.89
CA ILE A 117 3.10 -6.09 6.27
C ILE A 117 4.49 -5.49 6.32
N GLY A 118 5.39 -6.04 7.14
CA GLY A 118 6.75 -5.53 7.26
C GLY A 118 7.53 -5.59 5.95
N MET A 119 7.34 -6.66 5.17
CA MET A 119 7.99 -6.83 3.88
C MET A 119 7.49 -5.85 2.82
N ALA A 120 6.17 -5.68 2.66
CA ALA A 120 5.63 -4.74 1.67
C ALA A 120 6.05 -3.29 1.96
N LEU A 121 6.11 -2.91 3.25
CA LEU A 121 6.61 -1.61 3.68
C LEU A 121 8.13 -1.45 3.47
N GLY A 122 8.90 -2.50 3.72
CA GLY A 122 10.36 -2.47 3.58
C GLY A 122 10.85 -2.55 2.14
N GLU A 123 10.19 -3.33 1.30
CA GLU A 123 10.57 -3.56 -0.09
C GLU A 123 9.82 -2.65 -1.08
N LEU A 124 8.76 -1.97 -0.64
CA LEU A 124 7.86 -1.13 -1.46
C LEU A 124 7.33 -1.84 -2.71
N GLN A 125 7.02 -3.13 -2.56
CA GLN A 125 6.46 -3.95 -3.65
C GLN A 125 5.44 -4.96 -3.10
N PRO A 126 4.51 -5.45 -3.94
CA PRO A 126 3.58 -6.49 -3.53
C PRO A 126 4.30 -7.79 -3.21
N VAL A 127 3.89 -8.43 -2.12
CA VAL A 127 4.49 -9.67 -1.60
C VAL A 127 3.44 -10.74 -1.33
N TRP A 128 3.88 -11.98 -1.30
CA TRP A 128 3.13 -13.13 -0.81
C TRP A 128 3.99 -13.89 0.18
N LEU A 129 3.40 -14.26 1.32
CA LEU A 129 4.01 -15.13 2.32
C LEU A 129 3.09 -16.26 2.72
N HIS A 130 3.66 -17.43 2.90
CA HIS A 130 2.93 -18.60 3.35
C HIS A 130 3.65 -19.31 4.50
N ARG A 131 2.95 -19.51 5.63
CA ARG A 131 3.38 -20.35 6.75
C ARG A 131 4.82 -20.12 7.20
N GLY A 132 5.71 -21.09 6.96
CA GLY A 132 7.11 -21.10 7.42
C GLY A 132 8.02 -20.03 6.80
N GLU A 133 7.53 -19.20 5.89
CA GLU A 133 8.23 -18.02 5.41
C GLU A 133 8.17 -16.86 6.43
N HIS A 134 7.24 -16.92 7.40
CA HIS A 134 7.22 -16.00 8.54
C HIS A 134 8.40 -16.27 9.47
N PHE A 135 8.92 -15.23 10.12
CA PHE A 135 10.13 -15.33 10.94
C PHE A 135 9.93 -16.15 12.22
N PHE A 136 8.82 -15.95 12.93
CA PHE A 136 8.54 -16.65 14.18
C PHE A 136 7.72 -17.91 13.97
N ALA A 137 8.00 -18.95 14.76
CA ALA A 137 7.29 -20.22 14.66
C ALA A 137 5.77 -20.08 14.93
N ASN A 138 5.38 -19.20 15.86
CA ASN A 138 3.96 -18.99 16.19
C ASN A 138 3.22 -18.11 15.16
N THR A 139 3.90 -17.47 14.22
CA THR A 139 3.28 -16.77 13.10
C THR A 139 3.15 -17.64 11.84
N ALA A 140 3.66 -18.86 11.86
CA ALA A 140 3.55 -19.82 10.76
C ALA A 140 2.13 -20.31 10.48
N VAL A 141 1.14 -19.89 11.23
CA VAL A 141 -0.29 -20.15 10.99
C VAL A 141 -0.90 -19.22 9.95
N TYR A 142 -0.20 -18.13 9.63
CA TYR A 142 -0.69 -17.10 8.70
C TYR A 142 -0.25 -17.38 7.26
N SER A 143 -1.09 -16.93 6.33
CA SER A 143 -0.81 -16.82 4.90
C SER A 143 -1.26 -15.44 4.46
N CYS A 144 -0.36 -14.66 3.89
CA CYS A 144 -0.56 -13.23 3.70
C CYS A 144 -0.21 -12.77 2.28
N ALA A 145 -1.03 -11.90 1.72
CA ALA A 145 -0.73 -11.15 0.51
C ALA A 145 -0.76 -9.66 0.83
N GLY A 146 0.36 -8.97 0.66
CA GLY A 146 0.49 -7.56 1.00
C GLY A 146 0.89 -6.67 -0.18
N ALA A 147 0.38 -5.44 -0.23
CA ALA A 147 0.79 -4.42 -1.18
C ALA A 147 0.96 -3.07 -0.47
N PRO A 148 2.06 -2.32 -0.74
CA PRO A 148 2.24 -0.99 -0.22
C PRO A 148 1.21 -0.04 -0.83
N LEU A 149 0.93 1.06 -0.15
CA LEU A 149 0.08 2.16 -0.61
C LEU A 149 0.92 3.42 -0.73
N LEU A 150 0.99 3.96 -1.92
CA LEU A 150 1.69 5.22 -2.18
C LEU A 150 0.69 6.37 -2.18
N GLY A 151 1.03 7.43 -1.45
CA GLY A 151 0.25 8.65 -1.37
C GLY A 151 0.36 9.53 -2.61
N PRO A 152 -0.40 10.63 -2.64
CA PRO A 152 -0.44 11.58 -3.76
C PRO A 152 0.91 12.21 -4.11
N ASP A 153 1.81 12.30 -3.14
CA ASP A 153 3.19 12.81 -3.27
C ASP A 153 4.21 11.74 -3.65
N GLY A 154 3.80 10.46 -3.68
CA GLY A 154 4.64 9.29 -3.98
C GLY A 154 5.31 8.65 -2.77
N ASP A 155 5.11 9.19 -1.56
CA ASP A 155 5.60 8.58 -0.32
C ASP A 155 4.69 7.41 0.11
N CYS A 156 5.27 6.39 0.75
CA CYS A 156 4.48 5.29 1.31
C CYS A 156 3.64 5.80 2.49
N VAL A 157 2.33 5.64 2.42
CA VAL A 157 1.36 6.07 3.46
C VAL A 157 0.82 4.91 4.28
N GLY A 158 1.02 3.69 3.83
CA GLY A 158 0.53 2.48 4.50
C GLY A 158 0.66 1.26 3.63
N MET A 159 -0.05 0.20 4.00
CA MET A 159 -0.14 -1.00 3.18
C MET A 159 -1.49 -1.69 3.39
N LEU A 160 -1.90 -2.46 2.39
CA LEU A 160 -3.05 -3.34 2.43
C LEU A 160 -2.58 -4.79 2.48
N ASP A 161 -3.10 -5.54 3.43
CA ASP A 161 -2.84 -6.97 3.61
C ASP A 161 -4.11 -7.80 3.53
N LEU A 162 -3.99 -9.00 2.96
CA LEU A 162 -4.99 -10.07 3.02
C LEU A 162 -4.40 -11.22 3.81
N THR A 163 -4.92 -11.45 5.02
CA THR A 163 -4.44 -12.49 5.94
C THR A 163 -5.45 -13.63 6.04
N GLY A 164 -4.97 -14.87 5.93
CA GLY A 164 -5.69 -16.09 6.25
C GLY A 164 -5.02 -16.85 7.40
N ILE A 165 -5.81 -17.43 8.30
CA ILE A 165 -5.35 -18.25 9.44
C ILE A 165 -5.67 -19.69 9.13
N ASP A 166 -4.64 -20.56 9.15
CA ASP A 166 -4.77 -21.97 8.74
C ASP A 166 -5.55 -22.11 7.41
N ALA A 167 -5.41 -21.12 6.54
CA ALA A 167 -6.13 -21.06 5.27
C ALA A 167 -5.39 -21.83 4.17
N VAL A 168 -6.14 -22.20 3.14
CA VAL A 168 -5.56 -22.77 1.91
C VAL A 168 -4.68 -21.71 1.25
N GLU A 169 -3.53 -22.14 0.75
CA GLU A 169 -2.61 -21.28 0.01
C GLU A 169 -3.30 -20.68 -1.23
N ARG A 170 -3.19 -19.34 -1.38
CA ARG A 170 -3.84 -18.58 -2.45
C ARG A 170 -2.92 -17.47 -2.96
N PRO A 171 -1.83 -17.79 -3.66
CA PRO A 171 -0.87 -16.80 -4.15
C PRO A 171 -1.51 -15.81 -5.15
N GLU A 172 -2.63 -16.18 -5.78
CA GLU A 172 -3.41 -15.29 -6.65
C GLU A 172 -3.97 -14.06 -5.91
N LEU A 173 -4.10 -14.11 -4.58
CA LEU A 173 -4.52 -12.97 -3.77
C LEU A 173 -3.50 -11.82 -3.82
N LYS A 174 -2.23 -12.09 -4.17
CA LYS A 174 -1.25 -11.04 -4.43
C LYS A 174 -1.70 -10.11 -5.55
N HIS A 175 -2.32 -10.65 -6.60
CA HIS A 175 -2.87 -9.82 -7.68
C HIS A 175 -4.08 -8.99 -7.20
N LEU A 176 -4.99 -9.62 -6.44
CA LEU A 176 -6.17 -8.93 -5.91
C LEU A 176 -5.79 -7.78 -4.96
N VAL A 177 -4.84 -8.01 -4.04
CA VAL A 177 -4.39 -6.97 -3.11
C VAL A 177 -3.71 -5.82 -3.85
N THR A 178 -2.90 -6.12 -4.89
CA THR A 178 -2.24 -5.11 -5.73
C THR A 178 -3.25 -4.23 -6.45
N GLN A 179 -4.25 -4.83 -7.11
CA GLN A 179 -5.30 -4.07 -7.78
C GLN A 179 -6.12 -3.21 -6.80
N THR A 180 -6.39 -3.75 -5.61
CA THR A 180 -7.13 -3.01 -4.58
C THR A 180 -6.29 -1.85 -4.03
N ALA A 181 -4.99 -2.06 -3.84
CA ALA A 181 -4.05 -1.00 -3.45
C ALA A 181 -4.05 0.14 -4.48
N SER A 182 -3.95 -0.16 -5.78
CA SER A 182 -4.02 0.86 -6.83
C SER A 182 -5.32 1.66 -6.82
N ARG A 183 -6.46 1.02 -6.49
CA ARG A 183 -7.74 1.74 -6.33
C ARG A 183 -7.72 2.69 -5.14
N ILE A 184 -7.12 2.29 -4.02
CA ILE A 184 -6.95 3.16 -2.84
C ILE A 184 -6.03 4.33 -3.17
N GLU A 185 -4.92 4.08 -3.85
CA GLU A 185 -3.97 5.11 -4.29
C GLU A 185 -4.64 6.13 -5.22
N ASN A 186 -5.41 5.66 -6.21
CA ASN A 186 -6.21 6.52 -7.09
C ASN A 186 -7.21 7.37 -6.30
N ALA A 187 -7.90 6.77 -5.33
CA ALA A 187 -8.84 7.49 -4.48
C ALA A 187 -8.14 8.54 -3.60
N LEU A 188 -6.94 8.24 -3.08
CA LEU A 188 -6.14 9.19 -2.30
C LEU A 188 -5.69 10.39 -3.15
N VAL A 189 -5.32 10.16 -4.40
CA VAL A 189 -4.98 11.24 -5.36
C VAL A 189 -6.20 12.10 -5.65
N LEU A 190 -7.34 11.50 -5.98
CA LEU A 190 -8.58 12.22 -6.30
C LEU A 190 -9.18 12.94 -5.09
N ALA A 191 -8.86 12.54 -3.87
CA ALA A 191 -9.27 13.23 -2.64
C ALA A 191 -8.45 14.51 -2.35
N GLN A 192 -7.40 14.80 -3.14
CA GLN A 192 -6.69 16.08 -3.05
C GLN A 192 -7.52 17.19 -3.66
N ALA A 193 -7.38 18.42 -3.13
CA ALA A 193 -7.92 19.60 -3.79
C ALA A 193 -7.24 19.79 -5.15
N HIS A 194 -8.02 19.94 -6.21
CA HIS A 194 -7.52 20.18 -7.56
C HIS A 194 -8.53 20.97 -8.38
N SER A 195 -8.04 21.71 -9.36
CA SER A 195 -8.85 22.43 -10.35
C SER A 195 -9.06 21.61 -11.62
N LEU A 196 -8.10 20.75 -11.95
CA LEU A 196 -8.16 19.87 -13.12
C LEU A 196 -7.56 18.50 -12.77
N MET A 197 -8.17 17.43 -13.28
CA MET A 197 -7.65 16.08 -13.24
C MET A 197 -7.36 15.62 -14.68
N VAL A 198 -6.15 15.15 -14.91
CA VAL A 198 -5.68 14.60 -16.19
C VAL A 198 -5.48 13.09 -16.03
N ARG A 199 -6.06 12.32 -16.96
CA ARG A 199 -5.81 10.88 -17.09
C ARG A 199 -4.84 10.62 -18.21
N LEU A 200 -3.87 9.74 -17.96
CA LEU A 200 -2.81 9.36 -18.91
C LEU A 200 -2.94 7.89 -19.24
N ASN A 201 -2.83 7.55 -20.50
CA ASN A 201 -2.70 6.16 -20.93
C ASN A 201 -1.89 6.10 -22.24
N TRP A 202 -1.37 4.91 -22.54
CA TRP A 202 -0.65 4.69 -23.79
C TRP A 202 -1.59 4.70 -24.99
N PRO A 203 -1.12 5.11 -26.19
CA PRO A 203 -1.93 5.09 -27.40
C PRO A 203 -2.59 3.73 -27.63
N GLY A 204 -3.86 3.76 -28.01
CA GLY A 204 -4.66 2.55 -28.27
C GLY A 204 -5.37 1.97 -27.04
N ASN A 205 -5.10 2.46 -25.84
CA ASN A 205 -5.84 2.07 -24.64
C ASN A 205 -7.01 3.03 -24.37
N THR A 206 -8.07 2.48 -23.77
CA THR A 206 -9.25 3.28 -23.36
C THR A 206 -8.97 3.94 -22.02
N LEU A 207 -9.19 5.25 -21.93
CA LEU A 207 -9.16 6.01 -20.68
C LEU A 207 -10.38 5.70 -19.80
N GLY A 208 -10.23 5.83 -18.48
CA GLY A 208 -11.28 5.63 -17.49
C GLY A 208 -11.12 4.39 -16.62
N SER A 209 -10.02 3.67 -16.78
CA SER A 209 -9.70 2.46 -15.98
C SER A 209 -8.91 2.77 -14.70
N ASP A 210 -8.84 1.78 -13.78
CA ASP A 210 -7.98 1.85 -12.60
C ASP A 210 -6.48 1.80 -12.96
N ALA A 211 -6.14 1.45 -14.21
CA ALA A 211 -4.78 1.38 -14.74
C ALA A 211 -4.31 2.68 -15.42
N ASP A 212 -5.09 3.74 -15.37
CA ASP A 212 -4.68 5.03 -15.91
C ASP A 212 -3.70 5.73 -14.96
N GLY A 213 -2.74 6.45 -15.53
CA GLY A 213 -2.04 7.50 -14.80
C GLY A 213 -3.00 8.62 -14.45
N ILE A 214 -2.98 9.11 -13.21
CA ILE A 214 -3.81 10.22 -12.74
C ILE A 214 -2.90 11.32 -12.22
N VAL A 215 -3.08 12.54 -12.75
CA VAL A 215 -2.40 13.75 -12.33
C VAL A 215 -3.44 14.80 -11.96
N CYS A 216 -3.29 15.42 -10.80
CA CYS A 216 -4.12 16.52 -10.34
C CYS A 216 -3.35 17.85 -10.43
N LEU A 217 -4.00 18.89 -10.92
CA LEU A 217 -3.45 20.22 -11.11
C LEU A 217 -4.23 21.24 -10.28
N ASP A 218 -3.54 22.27 -9.80
CA ASP A 218 -4.20 23.48 -9.30
C ASP A 218 -4.64 24.41 -10.44
N ALA A 219 -5.16 25.60 -10.11
CA ALA A 219 -5.66 26.56 -11.09
C ALA A 219 -4.57 27.17 -11.97
N ASP A 220 -3.33 27.13 -11.50
CA ASP A 220 -2.17 27.74 -12.18
C ASP A 220 -1.36 26.69 -12.96
N GLY A 221 -1.81 25.42 -13.02
CA GLY A 221 -1.16 24.35 -13.76
C GLY A 221 -0.05 23.61 -13.01
N TRP A 222 0.13 23.86 -11.70
CA TRP A 222 1.09 23.11 -10.90
C TRP A 222 0.53 21.74 -10.53
N ILE A 223 1.39 20.72 -10.60
CA ILE A 223 1.01 19.34 -10.24
C ILE A 223 0.97 19.21 -8.73
N THR A 224 -0.22 18.97 -8.19
CA THR A 224 -0.49 18.83 -6.75
C THR A 224 -0.51 17.39 -6.28
N ALA A 225 -0.82 16.43 -7.18
CA ALA A 225 -0.86 15.01 -6.87
C ALA A 225 -0.70 14.16 -8.13
N ALA A 226 -0.12 12.96 -7.97
CA ALA A 226 -0.04 11.98 -9.04
C ALA A 226 -0.05 10.56 -8.45
N ASN A 227 -0.73 9.62 -9.14
CA ASN A 227 -0.71 8.22 -8.76
C ASN A 227 0.59 7.53 -9.21
N PRO A 228 0.91 6.32 -8.72
CA PRO A 228 2.13 5.61 -9.09
C PRO A 228 2.25 5.36 -10.59
N ILE A 229 1.13 5.12 -11.28
CA ILE A 229 1.12 4.86 -12.73
C ILE A 229 1.55 6.13 -13.49
N ALA A 230 1.00 7.30 -13.14
CA ALA A 230 1.42 8.56 -13.74
C ALA A 230 2.92 8.83 -13.51
N ARG A 231 3.43 8.51 -12.32
CA ARG A 231 4.86 8.66 -11.99
C ARG A 231 5.76 7.74 -12.80
N GLN A 232 5.28 6.55 -13.16
CA GLN A 232 5.99 5.63 -14.05
C GLN A 232 5.98 6.11 -15.51
N MET A 233 4.87 6.72 -15.97
CA MET A 233 4.74 7.25 -17.32
C MET A 233 5.50 8.57 -17.52
N VAL A 234 5.64 9.35 -16.46
CA VAL A 234 6.19 10.72 -16.46
C VAL A 234 7.38 10.80 -15.50
N PRO A 235 8.62 10.57 -16.00
CA PRO A 235 9.82 10.55 -15.15
C PRO A 235 10.06 11.84 -14.34
N GLN A 236 9.62 12.99 -14.87
CA GLN A 236 9.75 14.30 -14.20
C GLN A 236 8.98 14.36 -12.85
N LEU A 237 7.93 13.54 -12.69
CA LEU A 237 7.20 13.44 -11.43
C LEU A 237 7.96 12.67 -10.34
N GLY A 238 9.03 11.97 -10.75
CA GLY A 238 9.90 11.21 -9.87
C GLY A 238 9.17 10.04 -9.16
N THR A 239 9.89 8.97 -8.94
CA THR A 239 9.51 7.94 -7.97
C THR A 239 10.24 8.26 -6.67
N ARG A 240 9.53 8.73 -5.66
CA ARG A 240 10.12 8.95 -4.34
C ARG A 240 10.21 7.60 -3.61
N HIS A 241 11.07 6.71 -4.10
CA HIS A 241 11.50 5.57 -3.29
C HIS A 241 12.50 6.07 -2.26
N ARG A 242 11.99 6.60 -1.15
CA ARG A 242 12.84 7.08 -0.09
C ARG A 242 12.87 6.08 1.04
N ALA A 243 14.08 5.55 1.27
CA ALA A 243 14.41 4.90 2.54
C ALA A 243 14.14 5.88 3.70
N PRO A 244 13.69 5.41 4.88
CA PRO A 244 13.43 6.26 6.04
C PRO A 244 14.71 6.97 6.49
N GLY A 245 14.76 8.27 6.28
CA GLY A 245 15.85 9.13 6.72
C GLY A 245 15.43 10.60 6.71
N PRO A 246 15.98 11.45 7.58
CA PRO A 246 15.61 12.86 7.66
C PRO A 246 16.19 13.61 6.45
N THR A 247 15.36 14.03 5.52
CA THR A 247 15.76 15.02 4.51
C THR A 247 14.65 16.04 4.31
N THR A 248 15.03 17.27 4.49
CA THR A 248 14.21 18.46 4.64
C THR A 248 13.88 19.20 3.35
N ALA A 249 14.07 18.62 2.17
CA ALA A 249 13.75 19.28 0.91
C ALA A 249 12.48 18.67 0.29
N ASN A 250 11.37 19.41 0.32
CA ASN A 250 10.30 19.20 -0.65
C ASN A 250 10.91 19.40 -2.04
N PRO A 251 10.70 18.47 -3.00
CA PRO A 251 11.11 18.73 -4.36
C PRO A 251 10.39 19.97 -4.88
N ALA A 252 11.04 20.64 -5.80
CA ALA A 252 10.45 21.79 -6.47
C ALA A 252 9.09 21.35 -7.09
N PRO A 253 8.06 22.19 -6.99
CA PRO A 253 6.81 21.95 -7.67
C PRO A 253 7.07 21.82 -9.18
N VAL A 254 6.37 20.91 -9.85
CA VAL A 254 6.50 20.67 -11.29
C VAL A 254 5.28 21.26 -11.99
N HIS A 255 5.53 22.10 -12.98
CA HIS A 255 4.45 22.67 -13.78
C HIS A 255 4.11 21.75 -14.96
N VAL A 256 2.83 21.64 -15.28
CA VAL A 256 2.33 20.70 -16.29
C VAL A 256 2.90 20.97 -17.70
N SER A 257 3.20 22.24 -18.03
CA SER A 257 3.83 22.59 -19.30
C SER A 257 5.26 22.04 -19.47
N GLU A 258 5.98 21.85 -18.35
CA GLU A 258 7.31 21.22 -18.37
C GLU A 258 7.24 19.73 -18.62
N VAL A 259 6.13 19.11 -18.24
CA VAL A 259 5.90 17.67 -18.34
C VAL A 259 5.39 17.30 -19.74
N PHE A 260 4.38 18.02 -20.22
CA PHE A 260 3.67 17.65 -21.45
C PHE A 260 4.09 18.49 -22.67
N GLY A 261 4.93 19.52 -22.47
CA GLY A 261 5.39 20.34 -23.58
C GLY A 261 4.29 21.18 -24.26
N ILE A 262 3.14 21.34 -23.60
CA ILE A 262 2.00 22.13 -24.09
C ILE A 262 1.65 23.23 -23.11
N ALA A 263 1.04 24.31 -23.59
CA ALA A 263 0.53 25.36 -22.72
C ALA A 263 -0.60 24.82 -21.83
N PHE A 264 -0.56 25.13 -20.51
CA PHE A 264 -1.51 24.55 -19.55
C PHE A 264 -2.94 25.00 -19.82
N GLU A 265 -3.15 26.19 -20.40
CA GLU A 265 -4.44 26.71 -20.80
C GLU A 265 -5.16 25.77 -21.78
N LEU A 266 -4.42 25.09 -22.64
CA LEU A 266 -5.01 24.12 -23.59
C LEU A 266 -5.63 22.91 -22.89
N LEU A 267 -5.11 22.51 -21.73
CA LEU A 267 -5.69 21.44 -20.91
C LEU A 267 -7.01 21.88 -20.30
N PHE A 268 -7.08 23.11 -19.78
CA PHE A 268 -8.32 23.68 -19.21
C PHE A 268 -9.38 23.91 -20.31
N ASP A 269 -8.97 24.39 -21.48
CA ASP A 269 -9.86 24.59 -22.64
C ASP A 269 -10.39 23.25 -23.17
N ALA A 270 -9.62 22.16 -23.07
CA ALA A 270 -10.05 20.84 -23.52
C ALA A 270 -11.27 20.31 -22.78
N VAL A 271 -11.46 20.70 -21.51
CA VAL A 271 -12.64 20.29 -20.69
C VAL A 271 -13.96 20.71 -21.34
N HIS A 272 -13.95 21.79 -22.11
CA HIS A 272 -15.13 22.33 -22.79
C HIS A 272 -15.39 21.72 -24.18
N ARG A 273 -14.52 20.79 -24.62
CA ARG A 273 -14.68 20.09 -25.89
C ARG A 273 -15.59 18.87 -25.74
N SER A 274 -16.22 18.45 -26.83
CA SER A 274 -17.04 17.22 -26.84
C SER A 274 -16.23 15.94 -26.60
N GLU A 275 -14.92 15.95 -26.94
CA GLU A 275 -13.97 14.88 -26.68
C GLU A 275 -12.71 15.48 -26.04
N PRO A 276 -12.59 15.47 -24.69
CA PRO A 276 -11.46 16.08 -23.99
C PRO A 276 -10.22 15.15 -23.98
N VAL A 277 -9.84 14.66 -25.16
CA VAL A 277 -8.63 13.84 -25.37
C VAL A 277 -7.60 14.65 -26.15
N LEU A 278 -6.37 14.64 -25.66
CA LEU A 278 -5.22 15.27 -26.28
C LEU A 278 -4.13 14.21 -26.46
N ASP A 279 -3.61 14.09 -27.68
CA ASP A 279 -2.38 13.35 -27.92
C ASP A 279 -1.19 14.22 -27.51
N ILE A 280 -0.34 13.68 -26.66
CA ILE A 280 0.87 14.34 -26.17
C ILE A 280 2.05 13.64 -26.81
N PRO A 281 2.99 14.37 -27.43
CA PRO A 281 4.12 13.81 -28.16
C PRO A 281 5.14 13.09 -27.25
#